data_cf5ca24d0c6e88a02ea9de047bcfa5ff
#
_entry.id   cf5ca24d0c6e88a02ea9de047bcfa5ff
#
_cell.length_a   1.000
_cell.length_b   1.000
_cell.length_c   1.000
_cell.angle_alpha   90.00
_cell.angle_beta   90.00
_cell.angle_gamma   90.00
#
_symmetry.space_group_name_H-M   'P 1'
#
loop_
_entity.id
_entity.type
_entity.pdbx_description
1 polymer ?
#
loop_
_entity_poly.entity_id
_entity_poly.type
_entity_poly.pdbx_seq_one_letter_code
_entity_poly.pdbx_strand_id
1 'polypeptide(L)'
;MRRKVGTVMRISTFWFCMKQGLVNICRNIWFSLASTAIISACIFLFCVFFSVITNIEYMVRTAETTMGITVFFDENLTEDEIKDIGAKIESDKSGIIKEIKFVSAEEAWDSFKSEYFGDEEALAEGFADDNPLAGSSSYEIRLNNITDQDGMVAYLEGLSG
;
A
#
# COMPACT_ATOMS: atom_id res chain seq x y z
N MET A 1 -69.12 -14.83 -12.48
CA MET A 1 -68.45 -15.06 -11.17
C MET A 1 -67.12 -15.73 -11.41
N ARG A 2 -66.00 -14.98 -11.44
CA ARG A 2 -64.62 -15.53 -11.52
C ARG A 2 -64.13 -15.79 -10.11
N ARG A 3 -64.03 -17.08 -9.73
CA ARG A 3 -63.32 -17.47 -8.49
C ARG A 3 -61.86 -17.14 -8.59
N LYS A 4 -61.36 -16.21 -7.80
CA LYS A 4 -59.93 -16.04 -7.49
C LYS A 4 -59.47 -17.29 -6.72
N VAL A 5 -58.78 -18.22 -7.40
CA VAL A 5 -58.05 -19.30 -6.74
C VAL A 5 -56.76 -18.68 -6.20
N GLY A 6 -56.80 -18.24 -4.94
CA GLY A 6 -55.61 -17.89 -4.21
C GLY A 6 -54.80 -19.16 -3.94
N THR A 7 -53.67 -19.31 -4.68
CA THR A 7 -52.75 -20.43 -4.47
C THR A 7 -52.02 -20.22 -3.14
N VAL A 8 -52.62 -20.64 -2.07
CA VAL A 8 -51.88 -20.81 -0.79
C VAL A 8 -51.03 -22.07 -0.97
N MET A 9 -49.77 -21.90 -1.29
CA MET A 9 -48.81 -23.02 -1.28
C MET A 9 -48.75 -23.58 0.14
N ARG A 10 -49.32 -24.77 0.33
CA ARG A 10 -49.25 -25.47 1.60
C ARG A 10 -47.81 -25.86 1.85
N ILE A 11 -47.35 -25.68 3.09
CA ILE A 11 -46.02 -26.06 3.57
C ILE A 11 -45.68 -27.51 3.17
N SER A 12 -46.67 -28.38 3.17
CA SER A 12 -46.54 -29.77 2.75
C SER A 12 -46.16 -29.91 1.25
N THR A 13 -46.68 -29.02 0.38
CA THR A 13 -46.35 -29.02 -1.04
C THR A 13 -44.91 -28.55 -1.27
N PHE A 14 -44.45 -27.55 -0.49
CA PHE A 14 -43.06 -27.11 -0.50
C PHE A 14 -42.10 -28.25 -0.12
N TRP A 15 -42.36 -28.93 0.98
CA TRP A 15 -41.57 -30.07 1.41
C TRP A 15 -41.56 -31.22 0.41
N PHE A 16 -42.70 -31.52 -0.24
CA PHE A 16 -42.79 -32.52 -1.28
C PHE A 16 -41.92 -32.13 -2.50
N CYS A 17 -42.02 -30.89 -2.97
CA CYS A 17 -41.19 -30.39 -4.09
C CYS A 17 -39.72 -30.42 -3.75
N MET A 18 -39.33 -30.06 -2.55
CA MET A 18 -37.93 -30.08 -2.09
C MET A 18 -37.36 -31.51 -2.06
N LYS A 19 -38.14 -32.46 -1.49
CA LYS A 19 -37.74 -33.87 -1.50
C LYS A 19 -37.64 -34.44 -2.92
N GLN A 20 -38.58 -34.10 -3.79
CA GLN A 20 -38.56 -34.54 -5.17
C GLN A 20 -37.34 -33.95 -5.94
N GLY A 21 -36.98 -32.69 -5.68
CA GLY A 21 -35.81 -32.05 -6.24
C GLY A 21 -34.51 -32.76 -5.79
N LEU A 22 -34.37 -33.07 -4.53
CA LEU A 22 -33.22 -33.81 -3.97
C LEU A 22 -33.08 -35.21 -4.60
N VAL A 23 -34.19 -35.96 -4.72
CA VAL A 23 -34.19 -37.28 -5.36
C VAL A 23 -33.78 -37.18 -6.83
N ASN A 24 -34.22 -36.15 -7.55
CA ASN A 24 -33.82 -35.96 -8.94
C ASN A 24 -32.34 -35.61 -9.10
N ILE A 25 -31.79 -34.83 -8.19
CA ILE A 25 -30.34 -34.53 -8.13
C ILE A 25 -29.53 -35.83 -7.96
N CYS A 26 -29.91 -36.65 -6.97
CA CYS A 26 -29.23 -37.93 -6.72
C CYS A 26 -29.38 -38.92 -7.89
N ARG A 27 -30.51 -38.92 -8.58
CA ARG A 27 -30.75 -39.80 -9.75
C ARG A 27 -29.93 -39.39 -10.97
N ASN A 28 -29.59 -38.10 -11.09
CA ASN A 28 -28.80 -37.56 -12.19
C ASN A 28 -27.53 -36.90 -11.74
N ILE A 29 -26.74 -37.64 -10.96
CA ILE A 29 -25.57 -37.14 -10.22
C ILE A 29 -24.52 -36.51 -11.14
N TRP A 30 -24.27 -37.07 -12.28
CA TRP A 30 -23.25 -36.58 -13.22
C TRP A 30 -23.56 -35.16 -13.73
N PHE A 31 -24.83 -34.90 -14.09
CA PHE A 31 -25.23 -33.55 -14.54
C PHE A 31 -25.24 -32.56 -13.38
N SER A 32 -25.66 -32.97 -12.19
CA SER A 32 -25.65 -32.14 -11.00
C SER A 32 -24.22 -31.81 -10.57
N LEU A 33 -23.31 -32.78 -10.64
CA LEU A 33 -21.90 -32.58 -10.35
C LEU A 33 -21.25 -31.61 -11.35
N ALA A 34 -21.52 -31.80 -12.66
CA ALA A 34 -20.99 -30.89 -13.67
C ALA A 34 -21.47 -29.44 -13.48
N SER A 35 -22.78 -29.26 -13.23
CA SER A 35 -23.34 -27.91 -12.97
C SER A 35 -22.73 -27.28 -11.72
N THR A 36 -22.60 -28.02 -10.65
CA THR A 36 -21.99 -27.54 -9.40
C THR A 36 -20.53 -27.19 -9.59
N ALA A 37 -19.78 -28.02 -10.33
CA ALA A 37 -18.37 -27.74 -10.63
C ALA A 37 -18.19 -26.44 -11.42
N ILE A 38 -19.04 -26.20 -12.43
CA ILE A 38 -19.00 -24.97 -13.22
C ILE A 38 -19.29 -23.74 -12.33
N ILE A 39 -20.35 -23.80 -11.53
CA ILE A 39 -20.71 -22.71 -10.63
C ILE A 39 -19.57 -22.45 -9.62
N SER A 40 -19.02 -23.51 -9.03
CA SER A 40 -17.90 -23.41 -8.10
C SER A 40 -16.67 -22.78 -8.74
N ALA A 41 -16.35 -23.17 -9.98
CA ALA A 41 -15.24 -22.60 -10.72
C ALA A 41 -15.46 -21.10 -11.00
N CYS A 42 -16.67 -20.71 -11.38
CA CYS A 42 -17.01 -19.29 -11.60
C CYS A 42 -16.86 -18.46 -10.32
N ILE A 43 -17.39 -18.96 -9.19
CA ILE A 43 -17.29 -18.29 -7.90
C ILE A 43 -15.81 -18.21 -7.47
N PHE A 44 -15.05 -19.29 -7.62
CA PHE A 44 -13.63 -19.33 -7.28
C PHE A 44 -12.85 -18.29 -8.10
N LEU A 45 -13.03 -18.24 -9.41
CA LEU A 45 -12.40 -17.23 -10.26
C LEU A 45 -12.76 -15.82 -9.84
N PHE A 46 -14.04 -15.57 -9.54
CA PHE A 46 -14.48 -14.26 -9.07
C PHE A 46 -13.79 -13.86 -7.77
N CYS A 47 -13.71 -14.78 -6.80
CA CYS A 47 -13.00 -14.54 -5.54
C CYS A 47 -11.50 -14.28 -5.74
N VAL A 48 -10.85 -15.02 -6.65
CA VAL A 48 -9.44 -14.81 -6.99
C VAL A 48 -9.25 -13.43 -7.59
N PHE A 49 -10.05 -13.03 -8.58
CA PHE A 49 -9.97 -11.71 -9.18
C PHE A 49 -10.17 -10.59 -8.16
N PHE A 50 -11.19 -10.73 -7.32
CA PHE A 50 -11.44 -9.75 -6.26
C PHE A 50 -10.28 -9.65 -5.28
N SER A 51 -9.73 -10.79 -4.87
CA SER A 51 -8.56 -10.84 -3.98
C SER A 51 -7.34 -10.16 -4.60
N VAL A 52 -7.07 -10.41 -5.88
CA VAL A 52 -5.93 -9.80 -6.59
C VAL A 52 -6.11 -8.27 -6.67
N ILE A 53 -7.30 -7.79 -7.06
CA ILE A 53 -7.57 -6.35 -7.17
C ILE A 53 -7.37 -5.66 -5.81
N THR A 54 -7.93 -6.24 -4.74
CA THR A 54 -7.82 -5.65 -3.38
C THR A 54 -6.36 -5.64 -2.89
N ASN A 55 -5.59 -6.68 -3.18
CA ASN A 55 -4.18 -6.73 -2.82
C ASN A 55 -3.33 -5.73 -3.61
N ILE A 56 -3.60 -5.55 -4.91
CA ILE A 56 -2.91 -4.53 -5.72
C ILE A 56 -3.21 -3.13 -5.17
N GLU A 57 -4.47 -2.83 -4.87
CA GLU A 57 -4.84 -1.54 -4.28
C GLU A 57 -4.11 -1.29 -2.96
N TYR A 58 -4.01 -2.30 -2.10
CA TYR A 58 -3.27 -2.22 -0.85
C TYR A 58 -1.77 -1.99 -1.08
N MET A 59 -1.16 -2.71 -2.04
CA MET A 59 0.26 -2.55 -2.39
C MET A 59 0.54 -1.15 -2.94
N VAL A 60 -0.32 -0.65 -3.83
CA VAL A 60 -0.19 0.71 -4.39
C VAL A 60 -0.26 1.75 -3.28
N ARG A 61 -1.28 1.70 -2.42
CA ARG A 61 -1.42 2.62 -1.29
C ARG A 61 -0.23 2.56 -0.32
N THR A 62 0.30 1.37 -0.07
CA THR A 62 1.49 1.20 0.79
C THR A 62 2.72 1.81 0.13
N ALA A 63 2.93 1.57 -1.16
CA ALA A 63 4.02 2.17 -1.91
C ALA A 63 3.92 3.70 -1.93
N GLU A 64 2.74 4.25 -2.21
CA GLU A 64 2.49 5.71 -2.18
C GLU A 64 2.85 6.34 -0.82
N THR A 65 2.52 5.67 0.28
CA THR A 65 2.82 6.20 1.62
C THR A 65 4.27 6.00 2.07
N THR A 66 5.03 5.15 1.37
CA THR A 66 6.44 4.86 1.66
C THR A 66 7.38 5.72 0.80
N MET A 67 6.91 6.20 -0.36
CA MET A 67 7.69 7.12 -1.19
C MET A 67 7.83 8.46 -0.47
N GLY A 68 9.06 8.81 -0.15
CA GLY A 68 9.45 10.08 0.42
C GLY A 68 10.21 10.93 -0.59
N ILE A 69 10.24 12.22 -0.37
CA ILE A 69 11.13 13.16 -1.06
C ILE A 69 12.32 13.35 -0.13
N THR A 70 13.53 13.05 -0.63
CA THR A 70 14.75 13.35 0.11
C THR A 70 15.31 14.66 -0.40
N VAL A 71 15.50 15.60 0.52
CA VAL A 71 16.06 16.92 0.26
C VAL A 71 17.50 16.95 0.77
N PHE A 72 18.43 17.12 -0.13
CA PHE A 72 19.83 17.35 0.23
C PHE A 72 20.12 18.85 0.25
N PHE A 73 21.07 19.24 1.07
CA PHE A 73 21.46 20.62 1.25
C PHE A 73 22.82 20.91 0.63
N ASP A 74 23.08 22.19 0.35
CA ASP A 74 24.42 22.62 -0.06
C ASP A 74 25.42 22.41 1.11
N GLU A 75 26.60 21.90 0.79
CA GLU A 75 27.66 21.58 1.76
C GLU A 75 28.12 22.78 2.60
N ASN A 76 27.80 24.00 2.17
CA ASN A 76 28.19 25.24 2.85
C ASN A 76 27.17 25.69 3.91
N LEU A 77 26.01 25.04 4.01
CA LEU A 77 25.00 25.40 5.00
C LEU A 77 25.36 24.91 6.41
N THR A 78 25.12 25.77 7.38
CA THR A 78 25.27 25.43 8.79
C THR A 78 24.07 24.60 9.28
N GLU A 79 24.27 23.84 10.34
CA GLU A 79 23.18 23.06 10.94
C GLU A 79 21.97 23.92 11.36
N ASP A 80 22.20 25.16 11.78
CA ASP A 80 21.13 26.06 12.19
C ASP A 80 20.30 26.53 10.98
N GLU A 81 20.96 26.82 9.85
CA GLU A 81 20.30 27.15 8.59
C GLU A 81 19.49 25.97 8.05
N ILE A 82 20.00 24.74 8.15
CA ILE A 82 19.28 23.52 7.79
C ILE A 82 18.02 23.33 8.66
N LYS A 83 18.12 23.58 9.96
CA LYS A 83 16.98 23.53 10.88
C LYS A 83 15.92 24.60 10.57
N ASP A 84 16.37 25.80 10.23
CA ASP A 84 15.46 26.88 9.84
C ASP A 84 14.71 26.57 8.54
N ILE A 85 15.39 25.95 7.55
CA ILE A 85 14.77 25.46 6.31
C ILE A 85 13.73 24.38 6.63
N GLY A 86 14.07 23.42 7.50
CA GLY A 86 13.14 22.38 7.91
C GLY A 86 11.89 22.93 8.59
N ALA A 87 12.05 23.87 9.51
CA ALA A 87 10.95 24.54 10.19
C ALA A 87 10.05 25.32 9.21
N LYS A 88 10.67 25.96 8.21
CA LYS A 88 9.94 26.68 7.16
C LYS A 88 9.13 25.72 6.28
N ILE A 89 9.71 24.61 5.87
CA ILE A 89 9.02 23.58 5.08
C ILE A 89 7.81 23.06 5.85
N GLU A 90 7.99 22.72 7.13
CA GLU A 90 6.93 22.20 7.98
C GLU A 90 5.79 23.22 8.17
N SER A 91 6.15 24.48 8.41
CA SER A 91 5.20 25.58 8.55
C SER A 91 4.40 25.85 7.28
N ASP A 92 5.08 25.97 6.14
CA ASP A 92 4.47 26.38 4.87
C ASP A 92 3.62 25.26 4.24
N LYS A 93 3.93 24.00 4.52
CA LYS A 93 3.33 22.82 3.89
C LYS A 93 2.71 21.82 4.88
N SER A 94 2.42 22.25 6.09
CA SER A 94 1.87 21.39 7.16
C SER A 94 0.60 20.62 6.78
N GLY A 95 -0.21 21.11 5.83
CA GLY A 95 -1.41 20.43 5.34
C GLY A 95 -1.15 19.31 4.34
N ILE A 96 0.05 19.27 3.73
CA ILE A 96 0.44 18.31 2.68
C ILE A 96 1.40 17.28 3.24
N ILE A 97 2.23 17.67 4.21
CA ILE A 97 3.26 16.83 4.83
C ILE A 97 2.60 15.89 5.84
N LYS A 98 2.91 14.62 5.73
CA LYS A 98 2.56 13.58 6.70
C LYS A 98 3.61 13.46 7.78
N GLU A 99 4.87 13.51 7.38
CA GLU A 99 6.03 13.33 8.25
C GLU A 99 7.22 14.05 7.61
N ILE A 100 8.01 14.71 8.44
CA ILE A 100 9.31 15.26 8.07
C ILE A 100 10.33 14.73 9.07
N LYS A 101 11.38 14.09 8.58
CA LYS A 101 12.44 13.51 9.39
C LYS A 101 13.78 14.08 8.96
N PHE A 102 14.52 14.65 9.90
CA PHE A 102 15.92 15.00 9.68
C PHE A 102 16.79 13.74 9.79
N VAL A 103 17.63 13.52 8.82
CA VAL A 103 18.62 12.45 8.79
C VAL A 103 20.00 13.08 8.78
N SER A 104 20.74 12.91 9.86
CA SER A 104 22.11 13.40 9.94
C SER A 104 23.05 12.59 9.05
N ALA A 105 24.19 13.18 8.70
CA ALA A 105 25.25 12.50 7.93
C ALA A 105 25.72 11.19 8.61
N GLU A 106 25.72 11.14 9.93
CA GLU A 106 26.07 9.95 10.70
C GLU A 106 24.98 8.87 10.60
N GLU A 107 23.70 9.25 10.76
CA GLU A 107 22.58 8.34 10.63
C GLU A 107 22.47 7.80 9.20
N ALA A 108 22.71 8.66 8.20
CA ALA A 108 22.75 8.24 6.80
C ALA A 108 23.85 7.21 6.54
N TRP A 109 25.03 7.44 7.11
CA TRP A 109 26.16 6.52 6.98
C TRP A 109 25.91 5.19 7.68
N ASP A 110 25.35 5.20 8.88
CA ASP A 110 25.02 3.98 9.62
C ASP A 110 23.94 3.16 8.91
N SER A 111 22.96 3.83 8.35
CA SER A 111 21.92 3.18 7.53
C SER A 111 22.52 2.55 6.28
N PHE A 112 23.38 3.29 5.58
CA PHE A 112 24.07 2.80 4.40
C PHE A 112 24.94 1.57 4.72
N LYS A 113 25.73 1.63 5.79
CA LYS A 113 26.54 0.48 6.24
C LYS A 113 25.69 -0.75 6.48
N SER A 114 24.61 -0.58 7.21
CA SER A 114 23.69 -1.68 7.56
C SER A 114 23.02 -2.31 6.32
N GLU A 115 22.63 -1.50 5.34
CA GLU A 115 21.93 -1.96 4.15
C GLU A 115 22.86 -2.61 3.11
N TYR A 116 24.05 -2.02 2.89
CA TYR A 116 24.95 -2.45 1.82
C TYR A 116 26.04 -3.42 2.26
N PHE A 117 26.53 -3.30 3.49
CA PHE A 117 27.57 -4.19 3.99
C PHE A 117 27.03 -5.30 4.90
N GLY A 118 25.81 -5.12 5.46
CA GLY A 118 25.19 -6.13 6.30
C GLY A 118 26.09 -6.61 7.42
N ASP A 119 26.33 -7.92 7.47
CA ASP A 119 27.22 -8.55 8.46
C ASP A 119 28.72 -8.52 8.06
N GLU A 120 29.08 -7.95 6.92
CA GLU A 120 30.47 -7.88 6.44
C GLU A 120 31.19 -6.64 6.99
N GLU A 121 31.44 -6.60 8.30
CA GLU A 121 32.16 -5.50 8.99
C GLU A 121 33.52 -5.18 8.37
N ALA A 122 34.19 -6.16 7.79
CA ALA A 122 35.50 -5.98 7.14
C ALA A 122 35.47 -5.02 5.95
N LEU A 123 34.33 -4.86 5.27
CA LEU A 123 34.17 -3.88 4.19
C LEU A 123 33.95 -2.47 4.75
N ALA A 124 33.30 -2.36 5.88
CA ALA A 124 33.08 -1.08 6.58
C ALA A 124 34.36 -0.55 7.24
N GLU A 125 35.30 -1.42 7.64
CA GLU A 125 36.59 -1.02 8.23
C GLU A 125 37.43 -0.15 7.30
N GLY A 126 37.31 -0.32 5.98
CA GLY A 126 38.00 0.54 5.00
C GLY A 126 37.58 2.00 5.04
N PHE A 127 36.45 2.34 5.68
CA PHE A 127 35.88 3.67 5.81
C PHE A 127 35.79 4.13 7.27
N ALA A 128 36.48 3.42 8.21
CA ALA A 128 36.34 3.66 9.64
C ALA A 128 36.76 5.08 10.05
N ASP A 129 37.73 5.68 9.37
CA ASP A 129 38.29 7.00 9.66
C ASP A 129 37.76 8.11 8.73
N ASP A 130 36.96 7.77 7.70
CA ASP A 130 36.49 8.74 6.71
C ASP A 130 35.02 8.44 6.36
N ASN A 131 34.11 9.24 6.87
CA ASN A 131 32.69 9.15 6.52
C ASN A 131 32.46 9.80 5.13
N PRO A 132 32.24 9.03 4.06
CA PRO A 132 32.04 9.58 2.71
C PRO A 132 30.74 10.41 2.61
N LEU A 133 29.85 10.33 3.58
CA LEU A 133 28.60 11.08 3.68
C LEU A 133 28.68 12.25 4.69
N ALA A 134 29.88 12.67 5.11
CA ALA A 134 30.06 13.67 6.17
C ALA A 134 29.34 15.02 5.93
N GLY A 135 29.05 15.38 4.66
CA GLY A 135 28.28 16.58 4.31
C GLY A 135 26.84 16.30 3.84
N SER A 136 26.37 15.05 3.94
CA SER A 136 25.11 14.61 3.29
C SER A 136 23.94 14.54 4.26
N SER A 137 23.77 15.55 5.14
CA SER A 137 22.54 15.68 5.92
C SER A 137 21.35 15.93 4.99
N SER A 138 20.20 15.36 5.33
CA SER A 138 19.00 15.46 4.48
C SER A 138 17.72 15.53 5.32
N TYR A 139 16.64 16.01 4.70
CA TYR A 139 15.30 15.80 5.21
C TYR A 139 14.57 14.77 4.35
N GLU A 140 14.00 13.76 4.99
CA GLU A 140 13.04 12.85 4.41
C GLU A 140 11.64 13.39 4.66
N ILE A 141 10.94 13.75 3.59
CA ILE A 141 9.60 14.32 3.64
C ILE A 141 8.62 13.31 3.05
N ARG A 142 7.66 12.87 3.87
CA ARG A 142 6.55 12.02 3.41
C ARG A 142 5.30 12.87 3.26
N LEU A 143 4.62 12.70 2.14
CA LEU A 143 3.39 13.44 1.83
C LEU A 143 2.16 12.62 2.24
N ASN A 144 1.06 13.33 2.50
CA ASN A 144 -0.25 12.72 2.72
C ASN A 144 -0.80 12.10 1.44
N ASN A 145 -0.47 12.69 0.28
CA ASN A 145 -0.94 12.25 -1.02
C ASN A 145 0.20 12.40 -2.05
N ILE A 146 0.42 11.37 -2.86
CA ILE A 146 1.46 11.38 -3.89
C ILE A 146 1.21 12.41 -4.99
N THR A 147 -0.05 12.79 -5.21
CA THR A 147 -0.42 13.82 -6.21
C THR A 147 0.15 15.20 -5.89
N ASP A 148 0.54 15.44 -4.64
CA ASP A 148 1.13 16.70 -4.19
C ASP A 148 2.65 16.75 -4.39
N GLN A 149 3.26 15.64 -4.87
CA GLN A 149 4.71 15.48 -5.01
C GLN A 149 5.30 16.51 -5.96
N ASP A 150 4.74 16.67 -7.15
CA ASP A 150 5.26 17.62 -8.15
C ASP A 150 5.23 19.06 -7.63
N GLY A 151 4.16 19.42 -6.93
CA GLY A 151 4.03 20.74 -6.30
C GLY A 151 5.00 20.94 -5.14
N MET A 152 5.30 19.88 -4.40
CA MET A 152 6.27 19.92 -3.31
C MET A 152 7.71 20.02 -3.84
N VAL A 153 8.06 19.26 -4.87
CA VAL A 153 9.39 19.35 -5.53
C VAL A 153 9.63 20.75 -6.08
N ALA A 154 8.67 21.31 -6.81
CA ALA A 154 8.78 22.67 -7.34
C ALA A 154 8.93 23.73 -6.23
N TYR A 155 8.29 23.53 -5.07
CA TYR A 155 8.46 24.39 -3.91
C TYR A 155 9.86 24.27 -3.32
N LEU A 156 10.37 23.04 -3.16
CA LEU A 156 11.70 22.77 -2.60
C LEU A 156 12.82 23.31 -3.50
N GLU A 157 12.72 23.13 -4.80
CA GLU A 157 13.66 23.70 -5.78
C GLU A 157 13.67 25.24 -5.78
N GLY A 158 12.60 25.87 -5.34
CA GLY A 158 12.49 27.32 -5.18
C GLY A 158 13.08 27.85 -3.87
N LEU A 159 13.44 26.98 -2.91
CA LEU A 159 14.14 27.35 -1.70
C LEU A 159 15.64 27.47 -2.02
N SER A 160 16.21 28.61 -1.69
CA SER A 160 17.66 28.81 -1.80
C SER A 160 18.36 28.15 -0.63
N GLY A 161 19.07 27.06 -0.87
CA GLY A 161 19.82 26.35 0.17
C GLY A 161 20.29 24.98 -0.31
#